data_babd88dbd2f8855d8645b61c84c7f5dd
#
_entry.id   babd88dbd2f8855d8645b61c84c7f5dd
#
_cell.length_a   1.000
_cell.length_b   1.000
_cell.length_c   1.000
_cell.angle_alpha   90.00
_cell.angle_beta   90.00
_cell.angle_gamma   90.00
#
_symmetry.space_group_name_H-M   'P 1'
#
loop_
_entity.id
_entity.type
_entity.pdbx_description
1 polymer ?
#
loop_
_entity_poly.entity_id
_entity_poly.type
_entity_poly.pdbx_seq_one_letter_code
_entity_poly.pdbx_strand_id
1 'polypeptide(L)'
;MTTDQRSARVIGYLCALGAGATWGTTGPLSTGLYSLMPATSIGFWRVLIGTVALVIWGVLFRRDLFRADRRAWLLVGLGGGAMVALFEIAYQFAIGGVGVAGAAALLYTAPVIVAVLARVILKEALTPTRIALAILVMIGVALTVTGGSNAGAEAARMGVTVGVAGGLLSALSYALTSLMGRYAAPRYGAVKVLFLEAVGGVLLIWIGLAIWGRPPTVPPSAAAWRGLFGLAAGSVIAANILFFGAMKRIEAAPASVAATIEPVVGAVLALLLFGQRLTGLGWIGLLMVVSGVAAGYLLEGFKKPLDPEIEEAARPA
;
A
#
# COMPACT_ATOMS: atom_id res chain seq x y z
N MET A 1 -12.81 0.57 -27.95
CA MET A 1 -12.22 -0.32 -26.92
C MET A 1 -12.54 -1.74 -27.30
N THR A 2 -11.53 -2.57 -27.56
CA THR A 2 -11.74 -3.98 -27.87
C THR A 2 -12.24 -4.74 -26.64
N THR A 3 -12.88 -5.91 -26.84
CA THR A 3 -13.35 -6.77 -25.74
C THR A 3 -12.20 -7.14 -24.79
N ASP A 4 -11.00 -7.34 -25.34
CA ASP A 4 -9.79 -7.70 -24.61
C ASP A 4 -9.29 -6.54 -23.69
N GLN A 5 -9.29 -5.31 -24.19
CA GLN A 5 -8.95 -4.12 -23.41
C GLN A 5 -9.92 -3.88 -22.26
N ARG A 6 -11.23 -4.14 -22.48
CA ARG A 6 -12.24 -4.04 -21.43
C ARG A 6 -12.01 -5.08 -20.34
N SER A 7 -11.71 -6.32 -20.73
CA SER A 7 -11.41 -7.41 -19.79
C SER A 7 -10.16 -7.12 -18.97
N ALA A 8 -9.07 -6.70 -19.59
CA ALA A 8 -7.83 -6.35 -18.90
C ALA A 8 -8.04 -5.23 -17.85
N ARG A 9 -8.86 -4.24 -18.20
CA ARG A 9 -9.20 -3.14 -17.29
C ARG A 9 -10.01 -3.61 -16.08
N VAL A 10 -11.07 -4.39 -16.30
CA VAL A 10 -11.88 -4.98 -15.22
C VAL A 10 -10.97 -5.77 -14.27
N ILE A 11 -10.09 -6.63 -14.82
CA ILE A 11 -9.13 -7.39 -14.02
C ILE A 11 -8.20 -6.44 -13.24
N GLY A 12 -7.75 -5.34 -13.84
CA GLY A 12 -6.92 -4.34 -13.17
C GLY A 12 -7.61 -3.73 -11.94
N TYR A 13 -8.86 -3.30 -12.08
CA TYR A 13 -9.65 -2.79 -10.95
C TYR A 13 -9.96 -3.85 -9.89
N LEU A 14 -10.31 -5.07 -10.30
CA LEU A 14 -10.52 -6.17 -9.35
C LEU A 14 -9.26 -6.49 -8.56
N CYS A 15 -8.09 -6.45 -9.21
CA CYS A 15 -6.80 -6.60 -8.53
C CYS A 15 -6.55 -5.46 -7.52
N ALA A 16 -6.81 -4.20 -7.89
CA ALA A 16 -6.64 -3.06 -6.98
C ALA A 16 -7.59 -3.12 -5.79
N LEU A 17 -8.88 -3.42 -6.02
CA LEU A 17 -9.86 -3.64 -4.96
C LEU A 17 -9.48 -4.81 -4.06
N GLY A 18 -9.04 -5.94 -4.64
CA GLY A 18 -8.55 -7.11 -3.90
C GLY A 18 -7.33 -6.79 -3.04
N ALA A 19 -6.40 -5.98 -3.54
CA ALA A 19 -5.26 -5.50 -2.78
C ALA A 19 -5.71 -4.66 -1.57
N GLY A 20 -6.56 -3.67 -1.79
CA GLY A 20 -7.13 -2.83 -0.73
C GLY A 20 -7.91 -3.65 0.30
N ALA A 21 -8.75 -4.59 -0.14
CA ALA A 21 -9.48 -5.48 0.76
C ALA A 21 -8.54 -6.33 1.62
N THR A 22 -7.46 -6.84 1.03
CA THR A 22 -6.46 -7.63 1.76
C THR A 22 -5.67 -6.77 2.74
N TRP A 23 -5.28 -5.54 2.36
CA TRP A 23 -4.67 -4.59 3.31
C TRP A 23 -5.63 -4.21 4.43
N GLY A 24 -6.94 -4.10 4.17
CA GLY A 24 -7.97 -3.83 5.18
C GLY A 24 -8.04 -4.86 6.31
N THR A 25 -7.56 -6.09 6.08
CA THR A 25 -7.43 -7.10 7.13
C THR A 25 -6.26 -6.84 8.08
N THR A 26 -5.31 -5.97 7.69
CA THR A 26 -4.06 -5.72 8.44
C THR A 26 -4.32 -5.14 9.82
N GLY A 27 -5.23 -4.17 9.94
CA GLY A 27 -5.60 -3.55 11.21
C GLY A 27 -6.08 -4.57 12.25
N PRO A 28 -7.16 -5.31 11.97
CA PRO A 28 -7.64 -6.38 12.85
C PRO A 28 -6.58 -7.41 13.23
N LEU A 29 -5.76 -7.87 12.26
CA LEU A 29 -4.69 -8.82 12.52
C LEU A 29 -3.54 -8.24 13.36
N SER A 30 -3.27 -6.95 13.25
CA SER A 30 -2.20 -6.28 13.99
C SER A 30 -2.57 -5.93 15.42
N THR A 31 -3.87 -5.78 15.73
CA THR A 31 -4.34 -5.31 17.04
C THR A 31 -3.75 -6.12 18.21
N GLY A 32 -3.72 -7.45 18.08
CA GLY A 32 -3.12 -8.33 19.08
C GLY A 32 -1.59 -8.27 19.14
N LEU A 33 -0.92 -7.81 18.10
CA LEU A 33 0.55 -7.73 18.05
C LEU A 33 1.11 -6.46 18.67
N TYR A 34 0.41 -5.35 18.60
CA TYR A 34 0.85 -4.07 19.19
C TYR A 34 0.96 -4.14 20.73
N SER A 35 0.20 -5.03 21.39
CA SER A 35 0.36 -5.28 22.82
C SER A 35 1.56 -6.15 23.17
N LEU A 36 2.11 -6.90 22.21
CA LEU A 36 3.18 -7.88 22.43
C LEU A 36 4.56 -7.37 22.04
N MET A 37 4.65 -6.48 21.04
CA MET A 37 5.92 -6.04 20.50
C MET A 37 5.85 -4.66 19.83
N PRO A 38 6.99 -3.95 19.71
CA PRO A 38 7.04 -2.64 19.05
C PRO A 38 6.56 -2.71 17.60
N ALA A 39 5.84 -1.67 17.16
CA ALA A 39 5.33 -1.59 15.79
C ALA A 39 6.45 -1.65 14.73
N THR A 40 7.64 -1.07 15.00
CA THR A 40 8.82 -1.17 14.13
C THR A 40 9.29 -2.61 13.95
N SER A 41 9.22 -3.42 15.00
CA SER A 41 9.55 -4.85 14.95
C SER A 41 8.50 -5.63 14.15
N ILE A 42 7.21 -5.29 14.28
CA ILE A 42 6.13 -5.89 13.47
C ILE A 42 6.38 -5.57 11.98
N GLY A 43 6.67 -4.31 11.64
CA GLY A 43 7.01 -3.89 10.28
C GLY A 43 8.20 -4.69 9.70
N PHE A 44 9.29 -4.78 10.44
CA PHE A 44 10.47 -5.56 10.03
C PHE A 44 10.15 -7.04 9.82
N TRP A 45 9.55 -7.70 10.81
CA TRP A 45 9.31 -9.14 10.76
C TRP A 45 8.33 -9.54 9.68
N ARG A 46 7.27 -8.75 9.44
CA ARG A 46 6.31 -9.06 8.36
C ARG A 46 6.96 -8.98 6.98
N VAL A 47 7.84 -7.99 6.75
CA VAL A 47 8.57 -7.87 5.47
C VAL A 47 9.61 -8.98 5.35
N LEU A 48 10.34 -9.30 6.43
CA LEU A 48 11.32 -10.39 6.44
C LEU A 48 10.67 -11.74 6.14
N ILE A 49 9.58 -12.08 6.83
CA ILE A 49 8.85 -13.34 6.62
C ILE A 49 8.33 -13.42 5.17
N GLY A 50 7.75 -12.33 4.66
CA GLY A 50 7.30 -12.25 3.27
C GLY A 50 8.45 -12.43 2.28
N THR A 51 9.59 -11.81 2.54
CA THR A 51 10.80 -11.94 1.72
C THR A 51 11.33 -13.37 1.73
N VAL A 52 11.44 -13.99 2.91
CA VAL A 52 11.90 -15.39 3.05
C VAL A 52 10.96 -16.34 2.30
N ALA A 53 9.64 -16.14 2.42
CA ALA A 53 8.67 -16.94 1.69
C ALA A 53 8.82 -16.80 0.17
N LEU A 54 9.03 -15.58 -0.33
CA LEU A 54 9.29 -15.31 -1.75
C LEU A 54 10.62 -15.92 -2.22
N VAL A 55 11.66 -15.88 -1.38
CA VAL A 55 12.95 -16.54 -1.68
C VAL A 55 12.77 -18.03 -1.79
N ILE A 56 12.14 -18.67 -0.80
CA ILE A 56 11.89 -20.12 -0.81
C ILE A 56 11.07 -20.51 -2.04
N TRP A 57 9.98 -19.79 -2.30
CA TRP A 57 9.15 -20.04 -3.48
C TRP A 57 9.93 -19.85 -4.78
N GLY A 58 10.76 -18.81 -4.86
CA GLY A 58 11.64 -18.54 -6.00
C GLY A 58 12.64 -19.67 -6.24
N VAL A 59 13.30 -20.16 -5.18
CA VAL A 59 14.25 -21.29 -5.29
C VAL A 59 13.58 -22.56 -5.79
N LEU A 60 12.40 -22.86 -5.27
CA LEU A 60 11.68 -24.10 -5.58
C LEU A 60 11.00 -24.07 -6.95
N PHE A 61 10.40 -22.94 -7.34
CA PHE A 61 9.47 -22.90 -8.48
C PHE A 61 9.80 -21.83 -9.54
N ARG A 62 10.50 -20.75 -9.19
CA ARG A 62 10.66 -19.58 -10.04
C ARG A 62 12.06 -18.97 -9.95
N ARG A 63 13.07 -19.76 -10.34
CA ARG A 63 14.49 -19.34 -10.34
C ARG A 63 14.77 -18.09 -11.18
N ASP A 64 13.87 -17.74 -12.09
CA ASP A 64 13.91 -16.50 -12.87
C ASP A 64 13.79 -15.23 -11.99
N LEU A 65 13.27 -15.32 -10.75
CA LEU A 65 13.21 -14.19 -9.83
C LEU A 65 14.61 -13.66 -9.47
N PHE A 66 15.59 -14.56 -9.38
CA PHE A 66 16.97 -14.21 -9.06
C PHE A 66 17.76 -13.67 -10.25
N ARG A 67 17.23 -13.91 -11.47
CA ARG A 67 17.83 -13.42 -12.72
C ARG A 67 17.25 -12.04 -13.04
N ALA A 68 17.75 -11.03 -12.37
CA ALA A 68 17.43 -9.64 -12.65
C ALA A 68 18.70 -8.92 -13.12
N ASP A 69 18.55 -8.05 -14.10
CA ASP A 69 19.63 -7.21 -14.56
C ASP A 69 20.05 -6.18 -13.51
N ARG A 70 21.25 -5.61 -13.66
CA ARG A 70 21.76 -4.60 -12.73
C ARG A 70 20.80 -3.42 -12.57
N ARG A 71 20.09 -3.05 -13.65
CA ARG A 71 19.14 -1.94 -13.63
C ARG A 71 17.94 -2.26 -12.77
N ALA A 72 17.37 -3.48 -12.85
CA ALA A 72 16.28 -3.92 -12.00
C ALA A 72 16.69 -3.93 -10.52
N TRP A 73 17.88 -4.42 -10.17
CA TRP A 73 18.37 -4.39 -8.80
C TRP A 73 18.58 -2.97 -8.27
N LEU A 74 19.13 -2.05 -9.09
CA LEU A 74 19.34 -0.67 -8.66
C LEU A 74 18.03 0.11 -8.53
N LEU A 75 17.15 0.03 -9.53
CA LEU A 75 15.91 0.82 -9.53
C LEU A 75 14.86 0.21 -8.62
N VAL A 76 14.56 -1.08 -8.77
CA VAL A 76 13.48 -1.74 -8.05
C VAL A 76 13.96 -2.27 -6.71
N GLY A 77 15.08 -3.00 -6.67
CA GLY A 77 15.62 -3.56 -5.44
C GLY A 77 16.06 -2.47 -4.46
N LEU A 78 16.97 -1.60 -4.88
CA LEU A 78 17.48 -0.55 -3.99
C LEU A 78 16.51 0.64 -3.90
N GLY A 79 16.06 1.19 -5.03
CA GLY A 79 15.15 2.34 -5.06
C GLY A 79 13.78 2.01 -4.48
N GLY A 80 13.12 0.96 -4.98
CA GLY A 80 11.83 0.49 -4.46
C GLY A 80 11.95 0.00 -3.02
N GLY A 81 13.00 -0.76 -2.70
CA GLY A 81 13.30 -1.19 -1.33
C GLY A 81 13.50 -0.03 -0.36
N ALA A 82 14.14 1.07 -0.80
CA ALA A 82 14.26 2.29 0.01
C ALA A 82 12.91 2.93 0.30
N MET A 83 11.99 2.91 -0.66
CA MET A 83 10.62 3.39 -0.44
C MET A 83 9.88 2.51 0.57
N VAL A 84 10.02 1.20 0.47
CA VAL A 84 9.43 0.27 1.47
C VAL A 84 9.99 0.55 2.86
N ALA A 85 11.30 0.69 3.00
CA ALA A 85 11.94 0.97 4.30
C ALA A 85 11.51 2.33 4.86
N LEU A 86 11.48 3.36 4.00
CA LEU A 86 11.03 4.69 4.39
C LEU A 86 9.57 4.67 4.84
N PHE A 87 8.70 3.97 4.13
CA PHE A 87 7.30 3.78 4.51
C PHE A 87 7.18 3.15 5.90
N GLU A 88 7.85 2.03 6.13
CA GLU A 88 7.75 1.29 7.39
C GLU A 88 8.24 2.14 8.58
N ILE A 89 9.33 2.87 8.43
CA ILE A 89 9.89 3.71 9.49
C ILE A 89 9.03 4.98 9.69
N ALA A 90 8.71 5.69 8.62
CA ALA A 90 7.95 6.94 8.69
C ALA A 90 6.54 6.74 9.27
N TYR A 91 5.87 5.64 8.92
CA TYR A 91 4.56 5.32 9.45
C TYR A 91 4.57 5.07 10.97
N GLN A 92 5.66 4.51 11.51
CA GLN A 92 5.82 4.35 12.96
C GLN A 92 5.96 5.71 13.67
N PHE A 93 6.68 6.66 13.06
CA PHE A 93 6.73 8.03 13.57
C PHE A 93 5.34 8.69 13.54
N ALA A 94 4.56 8.45 12.48
CA ALA A 94 3.20 8.93 12.38
C ALA A 94 2.33 8.38 13.53
N ILE A 95 2.35 7.06 13.74
CA ILE A 95 1.59 6.42 14.83
C ILE A 95 2.01 6.99 16.19
N GLY A 96 3.33 7.15 16.42
CA GLY A 96 3.83 7.68 17.69
C GLY A 96 3.50 9.14 17.96
N GLY A 97 3.25 9.95 16.92
CA GLY A 97 3.00 11.39 17.07
C GLY A 97 1.53 11.81 16.94
N VAL A 98 0.74 11.12 16.10
CA VAL A 98 -0.68 11.46 15.86
C VAL A 98 -1.64 10.28 16.08
N GLY A 99 -1.12 9.15 16.58
CA GLY A 99 -1.90 7.93 16.79
C GLY A 99 -2.19 7.17 15.50
N VAL A 100 -2.72 5.95 15.63
CA VAL A 100 -3.00 5.05 14.49
C VAL A 100 -3.98 5.69 13.51
N ALA A 101 -5.05 6.29 14.01
CA ALA A 101 -6.09 6.92 13.19
C ALA A 101 -5.55 8.15 12.43
N GLY A 102 -4.79 9.02 13.10
CA GLY A 102 -4.16 10.16 12.47
C GLY A 102 -3.11 9.76 11.42
N ALA A 103 -2.30 8.75 11.71
CA ALA A 103 -1.32 8.19 10.77
C ALA A 103 -2.00 7.65 9.50
N ALA A 104 -3.10 6.88 9.66
CA ALA A 104 -3.88 6.38 8.54
C ALA A 104 -4.50 7.53 7.72
N ALA A 105 -5.11 8.53 8.36
CA ALA A 105 -5.68 9.68 7.66
C ALA A 105 -4.62 10.43 6.82
N LEU A 106 -3.40 10.59 7.34
CA LEU A 106 -2.29 11.21 6.60
C LEU A 106 -1.81 10.33 5.45
N LEU A 107 -1.68 9.01 5.67
CA LEU A 107 -1.30 8.06 4.62
C LEU A 107 -2.27 8.13 3.43
N TYR A 108 -3.55 8.27 3.68
CA TYR A 108 -4.56 8.33 2.63
C TYR A 108 -4.60 9.66 1.84
N THR A 109 -3.67 10.56 2.07
CA THR A 109 -3.34 11.63 1.11
C THR A 109 -2.58 11.10 -0.12
N ALA A 110 -2.06 9.88 -0.05
CA ALA A 110 -1.28 9.24 -1.11
C ALA A 110 -1.96 9.22 -2.49
N PRO A 111 -3.27 8.95 -2.67
CA PRO A 111 -3.89 8.99 -3.99
C PRO A 111 -3.76 10.34 -4.70
N VAL A 112 -3.81 11.45 -3.95
CA VAL A 112 -3.58 12.80 -4.50
C VAL A 112 -2.13 12.95 -4.94
N ILE A 113 -1.19 12.51 -4.09
CA ILE A 113 0.26 12.54 -4.40
C ILE A 113 0.56 11.66 -5.61
N VAL A 114 -0.02 10.46 -5.68
CA VAL A 114 0.11 9.55 -6.85
C VAL A 114 -0.36 10.23 -8.12
N ALA A 115 -1.54 10.86 -8.10
CA ALA A 115 -2.11 11.52 -9.28
C ALA A 115 -1.19 12.65 -9.80
N VAL A 116 -0.65 13.47 -8.89
CA VAL A 116 0.29 14.55 -9.23
C VAL A 116 1.61 13.99 -9.77
N LEU A 117 2.23 13.06 -9.06
CA LEU A 117 3.51 12.48 -9.46
C LEU A 117 3.40 11.64 -10.73
N ALA A 118 2.29 10.89 -10.93
CA ALA A 118 2.05 10.16 -12.17
C ALA A 118 1.97 11.08 -13.38
N ARG A 119 1.40 12.29 -13.22
CA ARG A 119 1.41 13.33 -14.27
C ARG A 119 2.84 13.76 -14.62
N VAL A 120 3.67 13.99 -13.61
CA VAL A 120 5.02 14.53 -13.81
C VAL A 120 5.98 13.45 -14.32
N ILE A 121 5.95 12.25 -13.71
CA ILE A 121 6.95 11.20 -13.93
C ILE A 121 6.54 10.25 -15.06
N LEU A 122 5.28 9.83 -15.08
CA LEU A 122 4.76 8.84 -16.03
C LEU A 122 3.99 9.47 -17.20
N LYS A 123 3.82 10.82 -17.17
CA LYS A 123 3.03 11.58 -18.16
C LYS A 123 1.57 11.13 -18.26
N GLU A 124 1.02 10.53 -17.19
CA GLU A 124 -0.38 10.16 -17.12
C GLU A 124 -1.28 11.41 -17.12
N ALA A 125 -2.51 11.29 -17.65
CA ALA A 125 -3.44 12.41 -17.70
C ALA A 125 -3.92 12.82 -16.31
N LEU A 126 -3.60 14.05 -15.87
CA LEU A 126 -4.14 14.65 -14.65
C LEU A 126 -5.40 15.45 -15.03
N THR A 127 -6.55 14.85 -14.80
CA THR A 127 -7.83 15.51 -15.07
C THR A 127 -8.44 16.07 -13.77
N PRO A 128 -9.21 17.18 -13.84
CA PRO A 128 -9.91 17.70 -12.66
C PRO A 128 -10.76 16.65 -11.96
N THR A 129 -11.37 15.76 -12.74
CA THR A 129 -12.15 14.63 -12.22
C THR A 129 -11.30 13.68 -11.34
N ARG A 130 -10.08 13.32 -11.77
CA ARG A 130 -9.18 12.46 -10.98
C ARG A 130 -8.77 13.12 -9.67
N ILE A 131 -8.48 14.41 -9.71
CA ILE A 131 -8.16 15.19 -8.50
C ILE A 131 -9.37 15.23 -7.57
N ALA A 132 -10.55 15.56 -8.08
CA ALA A 132 -11.77 15.62 -7.27
C ALA A 132 -12.10 14.28 -6.62
N LEU A 133 -11.96 13.16 -7.34
CA LEU A 133 -12.19 11.83 -6.80
C LEU A 133 -11.14 11.46 -5.73
N ALA A 134 -9.87 11.77 -5.95
CA ALA A 134 -8.82 11.53 -4.96
C ALA A 134 -9.07 12.34 -3.68
N ILE A 135 -9.49 13.60 -3.79
CA ILE A 135 -9.86 14.46 -2.64
C ILE A 135 -11.11 13.91 -1.95
N LEU A 136 -12.15 13.52 -2.70
CA LEU A 136 -13.36 12.94 -2.14
C LEU A 136 -13.05 11.69 -1.30
N VAL A 137 -12.24 10.78 -1.84
CA VAL A 137 -11.82 9.56 -1.16
C VAL A 137 -10.96 9.89 0.06
N MET A 138 -10.03 10.82 -0.05
CA MET A 138 -9.19 11.27 1.07
C MET A 138 -10.03 11.81 2.24
N ILE A 139 -11.00 12.68 1.95
CA ILE A 139 -11.93 13.19 2.98
C ILE A 139 -12.76 12.05 3.56
N GLY A 140 -13.30 11.17 2.71
CA GLY A 140 -14.08 10.01 3.12
C GLY A 140 -13.31 9.10 4.07
N VAL A 141 -12.04 8.82 3.77
CA VAL A 141 -11.18 8.03 4.66
C VAL A 141 -10.92 8.75 5.97
N ALA A 142 -10.59 10.04 5.94
CA ALA A 142 -10.39 10.82 7.15
C ALA A 142 -11.61 10.75 8.08
N LEU A 143 -12.83 10.91 7.53
CA LEU A 143 -14.08 10.79 8.29
C LEU A 143 -14.34 9.37 8.82
N THR A 144 -14.01 8.32 8.02
CA THR A 144 -14.16 6.92 8.44
C THR A 144 -13.25 6.61 9.62
N VAL A 145 -11.99 7.01 9.52
CA VAL A 145 -10.95 6.73 10.53
C VAL A 145 -11.19 7.52 11.81
N THR A 146 -11.52 8.82 11.72
CA THR A 146 -11.80 9.67 12.88
C THR A 146 -13.17 9.39 13.51
N GLY A 147 -14.12 8.88 12.75
CA GLY A 147 -15.44 8.48 13.20
C GLY A 147 -15.47 7.13 13.94
N GLY A 148 -14.34 6.43 14.09
CA GLY A 148 -14.24 5.26 14.95
C GLY A 148 -14.15 5.64 16.43
N SER A 149 -14.79 4.85 17.31
CA SER A 149 -14.97 5.16 18.73
C SER A 149 -13.70 5.23 19.60
N ASN A 150 -12.51 4.94 19.05
CA ASN A 150 -11.24 4.90 19.78
C ASN A 150 -10.14 5.80 19.18
N ALA A 151 -10.51 6.82 18.44
CA ALA A 151 -9.57 7.63 17.64
C ALA A 151 -8.66 8.59 18.43
N GLY A 152 -8.60 8.53 19.76
CA GLY A 152 -7.98 9.63 20.51
C GLY A 152 -7.05 9.31 21.69
N ALA A 153 -6.90 8.06 22.13
CA ALA A 153 -6.34 7.80 23.45
C ALA A 153 -4.80 7.63 23.55
N GLU A 154 -4.07 7.48 22.44
CA GLU A 154 -2.62 7.21 22.48
C GLU A 154 -1.73 8.22 21.74
N ALA A 155 -2.27 9.37 21.37
CA ALA A 155 -1.50 10.42 20.70
C ALA A 155 -0.50 11.09 21.66
N ALA A 156 0.72 11.27 21.13
CA ALA A 156 1.70 12.26 21.60
C ALA A 156 2.85 11.81 22.53
N ARG A 157 3.46 10.64 22.24
CA ARG A 157 4.80 10.39 22.81
C ARG A 157 5.94 11.06 22.02
N MET A 158 5.74 11.37 20.75
CA MET A 158 6.80 11.89 19.84
C MET A 158 6.57 13.32 19.33
N GLY A 159 5.47 13.96 19.71
CA GLY A 159 5.09 15.29 19.23
C GLY A 159 4.35 15.27 17.88
N VAL A 160 3.30 16.10 17.79
CA VAL A 160 2.38 16.15 16.64
C VAL A 160 3.09 16.47 15.34
N THR A 161 4.06 17.40 15.35
CA THR A 161 4.81 17.80 14.14
C THR A 161 5.58 16.63 13.53
N VAL A 162 6.25 15.83 14.36
CA VAL A 162 6.98 14.62 13.93
C VAL A 162 6.00 13.59 13.38
N GLY A 163 4.85 13.42 14.02
CA GLY A 163 3.80 12.53 13.57
C GLY A 163 3.22 12.91 12.20
N VAL A 164 2.93 14.19 11.99
CA VAL A 164 2.43 14.71 10.71
C VAL A 164 3.47 14.54 9.60
N ALA A 165 4.72 14.91 9.88
CA ALA A 165 5.82 14.72 8.93
C ALA A 165 6.01 13.25 8.55
N GLY A 166 5.97 12.33 9.53
CA GLY A 166 6.02 10.88 9.30
C GLY A 166 4.85 10.38 8.45
N GLY A 167 3.64 10.84 8.72
CA GLY A 167 2.44 10.48 7.96
C GLY A 167 2.51 10.92 6.49
N LEU A 168 2.90 12.16 6.24
CA LEU A 168 3.07 12.68 4.88
C LEU A 168 4.23 11.99 4.15
N LEU A 169 5.32 11.69 4.86
CA LEU A 169 6.45 10.96 4.29
C LEU A 169 6.09 9.52 3.95
N SER A 170 5.27 8.86 4.76
CA SER A 170 4.74 7.53 4.42
C SER A 170 3.81 7.57 3.21
N ALA A 171 2.96 8.60 3.09
CA ALA A 171 2.11 8.80 1.92
C ALA A 171 2.92 9.05 0.64
N LEU A 172 3.97 9.86 0.71
CA LEU A 172 4.91 10.07 -0.41
C LEU A 172 5.61 8.77 -0.79
N SER A 173 6.08 8.02 0.20
CA SER A 173 6.74 6.73 0.00
C SER A 173 5.84 5.72 -0.70
N TYR A 174 4.58 5.60 -0.25
CA TYR A 174 3.56 4.78 -0.92
C TYR A 174 3.32 5.23 -2.37
N ALA A 175 3.24 6.55 -2.60
CA ALA A 175 3.07 7.09 -3.94
C ALA A 175 4.24 6.72 -4.86
N LEU A 176 5.47 6.85 -4.39
CA LEU A 176 6.67 6.47 -5.16
C LEU A 176 6.74 4.98 -5.43
N THR A 177 6.38 4.12 -4.46
CA THR A 177 6.24 2.66 -4.66
C THR A 177 5.18 2.35 -5.72
N SER A 178 4.04 3.06 -5.72
CA SER A 178 3.00 2.90 -6.72
C SER A 178 3.51 3.25 -8.14
N LEU A 179 4.25 4.35 -8.28
CA LEU A 179 4.85 4.73 -9.56
C LEU A 179 5.93 3.73 -10.00
N MET A 180 6.75 3.25 -9.07
CA MET A 180 7.74 2.21 -9.33
C MET A 180 7.05 0.93 -9.82
N GLY A 181 5.98 0.50 -9.15
CA GLY A 181 5.16 -0.64 -9.57
C GLY A 181 4.58 -0.45 -10.97
N ARG A 182 4.05 0.74 -11.28
CA ARG A 182 3.52 1.08 -12.62
C ARG A 182 4.59 1.01 -13.70
N TYR A 183 5.79 1.50 -13.41
CA TYR A 183 6.93 1.45 -14.32
C TYR A 183 7.48 0.04 -14.49
N ALA A 184 7.66 -0.69 -13.39
CA ALA A 184 8.42 -1.92 -13.34
C ALA A 184 7.57 -3.18 -13.57
N ALA A 185 6.30 -3.22 -13.13
CA ALA A 185 5.48 -4.43 -13.22
C ALA A 185 5.19 -4.88 -14.67
N PRO A 186 4.97 -4.01 -15.66
CA PRO A 186 4.85 -4.42 -17.06
C PRO A 186 6.13 -5.05 -17.61
N ARG A 187 7.31 -4.58 -17.16
CA ARG A 187 8.64 -5.02 -17.66
C ARG A 187 9.13 -6.30 -17.00
N TYR A 188 9.02 -6.38 -15.69
CA TYR A 188 9.64 -7.45 -14.90
C TYR A 188 8.61 -8.44 -14.35
N GLY A 189 7.32 -8.11 -14.39
CA GLY A 189 6.24 -8.88 -13.77
C GLY A 189 6.04 -8.52 -12.29
N ALA A 190 4.78 -8.56 -11.83
CA ALA A 190 4.39 -8.14 -10.49
C ALA A 190 5.16 -8.85 -9.37
N VAL A 191 5.34 -10.18 -9.51
CA VAL A 191 6.02 -10.99 -8.47
C VAL A 191 7.51 -10.68 -8.38
N LYS A 192 8.18 -10.42 -9.52
CA LYS A 192 9.61 -10.06 -9.52
C LYS A 192 9.83 -8.67 -8.92
N VAL A 193 8.94 -7.71 -9.23
CA VAL A 193 8.98 -6.37 -8.62
C VAL A 193 8.85 -6.49 -7.11
N LEU A 194 7.83 -7.21 -6.62
CA LEU A 194 7.65 -7.45 -5.19
C LEU A 194 8.88 -8.11 -4.56
N PHE A 195 9.45 -9.14 -5.21
CA PHE A 195 10.64 -9.83 -4.72
C PHE A 195 11.84 -8.88 -4.55
N LEU A 196 12.13 -8.07 -5.57
CA LEU A 196 13.24 -7.13 -5.54
C LEU A 196 13.04 -6.05 -4.46
N GLU A 197 11.85 -5.44 -4.39
CA GLU A 197 11.52 -4.44 -3.38
C GLU A 197 11.55 -5.02 -1.96
N ALA A 198 11.06 -6.23 -1.76
CA ALA A 198 11.05 -6.88 -0.45
C ALA A 198 12.48 -7.20 0.03
N VAL A 199 13.35 -7.71 -0.84
CA VAL A 199 14.76 -7.97 -0.50
C VAL A 199 15.48 -6.66 -0.16
N GLY A 200 15.36 -5.63 -1.01
CA GLY A 200 15.96 -4.33 -0.72
C GLY A 200 15.36 -3.68 0.52
N GLY A 201 14.04 -3.76 0.67
CA GLY A 201 13.31 -3.21 1.81
C GLY A 201 13.75 -3.80 3.14
N VAL A 202 13.80 -5.12 3.28
CA VAL A 202 14.20 -5.76 4.53
C VAL A 202 15.62 -5.39 4.94
N LEU A 203 16.55 -5.33 3.98
CA LEU A 203 17.92 -4.91 4.25
C LEU A 203 18.00 -3.47 4.74
N LEU A 204 17.28 -2.57 4.06
CA LEU A 204 17.30 -1.14 4.41
C LEU A 204 16.52 -0.84 5.69
N ILE A 205 15.43 -1.56 6.00
CA ILE A 205 14.74 -1.46 7.30
C ILE A 205 15.70 -1.88 8.41
N TRP A 206 16.39 -3.02 8.24
CA TRP A 206 17.33 -3.50 9.25
C TRP A 206 18.47 -2.50 9.49
N ILE A 207 19.08 -1.98 8.42
CA ILE A 207 20.12 -0.94 8.51
C ILE A 207 19.58 0.31 9.21
N GLY A 208 18.42 0.79 8.83
CA GLY A 208 17.78 1.97 9.42
C GLY A 208 17.50 1.81 10.92
N LEU A 209 16.96 0.67 11.33
CA LEU A 209 16.68 0.36 12.72
C LEU A 209 17.98 0.19 13.54
N ALA A 210 19.03 -0.40 12.94
CA ALA A 210 20.33 -0.52 13.57
C ALA A 210 20.98 0.86 13.81
N ILE A 211 20.97 1.74 12.81
CA ILE A 211 21.48 3.12 12.94
C ILE A 211 20.68 3.89 13.99
N TRP A 212 19.37 3.68 14.08
CA TRP A 212 18.51 4.31 15.08
C TRP A 212 18.69 3.73 16.50
N GLY A 213 19.50 2.69 16.67
CA GLY A 213 19.70 2.02 17.96
C GLY A 213 18.47 1.28 18.47
N ARG A 214 17.56 0.90 17.59
CA ARG A 214 16.31 0.17 17.89
C ARG A 214 16.21 -1.12 17.07
N PRO A 215 17.10 -2.10 17.31
CA PRO A 215 17.07 -3.36 16.58
C PRO A 215 15.73 -4.07 16.78
N PRO A 216 15.25 -4.85 15.78
CA PRO A 216 13.99 -5.56 15.89
C PRO A 216 14.01 -6.55 17.06
N THR A 217 13.00 -6.51 17.90
CA THR A 217 12.81 -7.46 18.99
C THR A 217 12.29 -8.78 18.44
N VAL A 218 12.75 -9.90 19.00
CA VAL A 218 12.27 -11.25 18.62
C VAL A 218 10.83 -11.42 19.09
N PRO A 219 9.92 -12.00 18.26
CA PRO A 219 8.55 -12.26 18.65
C PRO A 219 8.47 -13.14 19.92
N PRO A 220 7.75 -12.70 20.98
CA PRO A 220 7.84 -13.29 22.30
C PRO A 220 7.04 -14.60 22.46
N SER A 221 6.17 -14.94 21.50
CA SER A 221 5.27 -16.09 21.65
C SER A 221 4.88 -16.71 20.30
N ALA A 222 4.39 -17.96 20.33
CA ALA A 222 3.81 -18.60 19.14
C ALA A 222 2.60 -17.84 18.57
N ALA A 223 1.85 -17.13 19.40
CA ALA A 223 0.74 -16.28 18.94
C ALA A 223 1.26 -15.09 18.14
N ALA A 224 2.34 -14.44 18.57
CA ALA A 224 2.99 -13.37 17.83
C ALA A 224 3.50 -13.86 16.47
N TRP A 225 4.14 -15.01 16.41
CA TRP A 225 4.58 -15.62 15.15
C TRP A 225 3.41 -15.90 14.20
N ARG A 226 2.30 -16.50 14.68
CA ARG A 226 1.10 -16.74 13.84
C ARG A 226 0.53 -15.44 13.26
N GLY A 227 0.43 -14.40 14.08
CA GLY A 227 -0.02 -13.07 13.62
C GLY A 227 0.91 -12.49 12.54
N LEU A 228 2.22 -12.57 12.74
CA LEU A 228 3.22 -12.09 11.76
C LEU A 228 3.19 -12.89 10.45
N PHE A 229 3.02 -14.21 10.49
CA PHE A 229 2.85 -15.02 9.28
C PHE A 229 1.57 -14.64 8.53
N GLY A 230 0.45 -14.44 9.24
CA GLY A 230 -0.80 -13.96 8.64
C GLY A 230 -0.64 -12.59 7.98
N LEU A 231 0.00 -11.64 8.66
CA LEU A 231 0.32 -10.32 8.10
C LEU A 231 1.23 -10.41 6.88
N ALA A 232 2.29 -11.22 6.94
CA ALA A 232 3.21 -11.38 5.82
C ALA A 232 2.51 -11.96 4.59
N ALA A 233 1.72 -13.02 4.76
CA ALA A 233 0.98 -13.65 3.68
C ALA A 233 -0.07 -12.70 3.06
N GLY A 234 -0.83 -12.00 3.89
CA GLY A 234 -1.86 -11.04 3.45
C GLY A 234 -1.23 -9.75 2.92
N SER A 235 -0.70 -8.92 3.82
CA SER A 235 -0.35 -7.55 3.49
C SER A 235 0.93 -7.40 2.66
N VAL A 236 1.90 -8.32 2.80
CA VAL A 236 3.15 -8.22 2.03
C VAL A 236 3.07 -9.00 0.72
N ILE A 237 2.59 -10.24 0.73
CA ILE A 237 2.60 -11.08 -0.46
C ILE A 237 1.33 -10.86 -1.30
N ALA A 238 0.16 -11.27 -0.79
CA ALA A 238 -1.07 -11.30 -1.58
C ALA A 238 -1.49 -9.89 -2.04
N ALA A 239 -1.53 -8.92 -1.15
CA ALA A 239 -1.95 -7.56 -1.48
C ALA A 239 -1.02 -6.90 -2.51
N ASN A 240 0.31 -7.02 -2.34
CA ASN A 240 1.24 -6.41 -3.29
C ASN A 240 1.27 -7.12 -4.66
N ILE A 241 1.12 -8.44 -4.71
CA ILE A 241 0.98 -9.15 -6.00
C ILE A 241 -0.27 -8.63 -6.75
N LEU A 242 -1.38 -8.48 -6.04
CA LEU A 242 -2.61 -7.93 -6.60
C LEU A 242 -2.41 -6.47 -7.03
N PHE A 243 -1.80 -5.63 -6.19
CA PHE A 243 -1.58 -4.23 -6.48
C PHE A 243 -0.66 -4.01 -7.68
N PHE A 244 0.47 -4.69 -7.76
CA PHE A 244 1.34 -4.63 -8.93
C PHE A 244 0.71 -5.31 -10.15
N GLY A 245 -0.14 -6.29 -9.94
CA GLY A 245 -0.99 -6.88 -10.98
C GLY A 245 -1.98 -5.87 -11.57
N ALA A 246 -2.55 -4.99 -10.75
CA ALA A 246 -3.35 -3.84 -11.19
C ALA A 246 -2.50 -2.86 -12.00
N MET A 247 -1.32 -2.48 -11.50
CA MET A 247 -0.39 -1.55 -12.15
C MET A 247 0.07 -2.00 -13.55
N LYS A 248 0.00 -3.29 -13.85
CA LYS A 248 0.23 -3.80 -15.22
C LYS A 248 -0.90 -3.47 -16.20
N ARG A 249 -2.10 -3.18 -15.70
CA ARG A 249 -3.34 -3.15 -16.49
C ARG A 249 -4.03 -1.79 -16.48
N ILE A 250 -3.89 -1.03 -15.42
CA ILE A 250 -4.47 0.31 -15.25
C ILE A 250 -3.42 1.30 -14.77
N GLU A 251 -3.70 2.59 -14.94
CA GLU A 251 -2.82 3.67 -14.51
C GLU A 251 -2.68 3.73 -12.97
N ALA A 252 -1.62 4.38 -12.50
CA ALA A 252 -1.28 4.42 -11.08
C ALA A 252 -2.34 5.15 -10.24
N ALA A 253 -2.85 6.29 -10.73
CA ALA A 253 -3.84 7.07 -9.99
C ALA A 253 -5.16 6.30 -9.77
N PRO A 254 -5.83 5.72 -10.78
CA PRO A 254 -7.02 4.90 -10.56
C PRO A 254 -6.76 3.65 -9.72
N ALA A 255 -5.60 3.00 -9.86
CA ALA A 255 -5.27 1.85 -9.03
C ALA A 255 -5.12 2.23 -7.56
N SER A 256 -4.48 3.37 -7.27
CA SER A 256 -4.32 3.90 -5.91
C SER A 256 -5.67 4.25 -5.30
N VAL A 257 -6.56 4.95 -6.05
CA VAL A 257 -7.92 5.26 -5.59
C VAL A 257 -8.73 3.99 -5.32
N ALA A 258 -8.66 2.99 -6.19
CA ALA A 258 -9.40 1.73 -5.98
C ALA A 258 -8.89 0.96 -4.74
N ALA A 259 -7.58 0.99 -4.48
CA ALA A 259 -7.00 0.33 -3.32
C ALA A 259 -7.43 0.98 -1.99
N THR A 260 -7.90 2.23 -1.99
CA THR A 260 -8.44 2.89 -0.79
C THR A 260 -9.79 2.32 -0.29
N ILE A 261 -10.26 1.20 -0.83
CA ILE A 261 -11.32 0.38 -0.20
C ILE A 261 -10.83 -0.25 1.13
N GLU A 262 -9.54 -0.25 1.39
CA GLU A 262 -8.89 -0.76 2.61
C GLU A 262 -9.59 -0.35 3.91
N PRO A 263 -9.80 0.95 4.23
CA PRO A 263 -10.45 1.34 5.47
C PRO A 263 -11.92 0.94 5.54
N VAL A 264 -12.59 0.76 4.41
CA VAL A 264 -13.96 0.24 4.38
C VAL A 264 -13.98 -1.21 4.88
N VAL A 265 -13.09 -2.04 4.34
CA VAL A 265 -12.94 -3.44 4.77
C VAL A 265 -12.50 -3.51 6.23
N GLY A 266 -11.53 -2.68 6.63
CA GLY A 266 -11.07 -2.59 8.01
C GLY A 266 -12.20 -2.24 8.98
N ALA A 267 -13.04 -1.26 8.65
CA ALA A 267 -14.20 -0.85 9.47
C ALA A 267 -15.26 -1.95 9.55
N VAL A 268 -15.58 -2.62 8.44
CA VAL A 268 -16.52 -3.74 8.43
C VAL A 268 -16.02 -4.90 9.29
N LEU A 269 -14.74 -5.27 9.16
CA LEU A 269 -14.13 -6.31 9.98
C LEU A 269 -14.08 -5.93 11.46
N ALA A 270 -13.77 -4.66 11.78
CA ALA A 270 -13.79 -4.16 13.16
C ALA A 270 -15.19 -4.25 13.78
N LEU A 271 -16.24 -3.96 13.01
CA LEU A 271 -17.62 -4.13 13.44
C LEU A 271 -17.95 -5.62 13.69
N LEU A 272 -17.61 -6.49 12.72
CA LEU A 272 -18.00 -7.91 12.78
C LEU A 272 -17.21 -8.71 13.83
N LEU A 273 -15.91 -8.42 13.98
CA LEU A 273 -15.03 -9.20 14.86
C LEU A 273 -14.95 -8.65 16.28
N PHE A 274 -15.08 -7.33 16.44
CA PHE A 274 -14.87 -6.65 17.72
C PHE A 274 -16.09 -5.85 18.19
N GLY A 275 -17.21 -5.85 17.44
CA GLY A 275 -18.39 -5.07 17.76
C GLY A 275 -18.18 -3.54 17.71
N GLN A 276 -17.11 -3.07 17.11
CA GLN A 276 -16.79 -1.64 17.00
C GLN A 276 -17.76 -0.97 16.04
N ARG A 277 -18.49 0.04 16.50
CA ARG A 277 -19.46 0.76 15.70
C ARG A 277 -18.87 2.06 15.17
N LEU A 278 -19.14 2.37 13.90
CA LEU A 278 -18.86 3.68 13.35
C LEU A 278 -19.87 4.71 13.84
N THR A 279 -19.40 5.94 14.05
CA THR A 279 -20.28 7.10 14.25
C THR A 279 -20.99 7.46 12.94
N GLY A 280 -21.98 8.37 12.99
CA GLY A 280 -22.62 8.89 11.78
C GLY A 280 -21.64 9.48 10.77
N LEU A 281 -20.60 10.21 11.25
CA LEU A 281 -19.53 10.73 10.41
C LEU A 281 -18.69 9.61 9.76
N GLY A 282 -18.42 8.54 10.50
CA GLY A 282 -17.72 7.36 9.95
C GLY A 282 -18.50 6.69 8.81
N TRP A 283 -19.81 6.57 8.92
CA TRP A 283 -20.67 6.07 7.86
C TRP A 283 -20.68 6.97 6.61
N ILE A 284 -20.75 8.30 6.80
CA ILE A 284 -20.64 9.27 5.70
C ILE A 284 -19.30 9.10 5.00
N GLY A 285 -18.22 9.00 5.77
CA GLY A 285 -16.88 8.78 5.22
C GLY A 285 -16.79 7.51 4.37
N LEU A 286 -17.34 6.40 4.88
CA LEU A 286 -17.39 5.13 4.18
C LEU A 286 -18.15 5.22 2.84
N LEU A 287 -19.30 5.90 2.83
CA LEU A 287 -20.07 6.14 1.60
C LEU A 287 -19.29 7.00 0.60
N MET A 288 -18.55 8.02 1.06
CA MET A 288 -17.69 8.83 0.19
C MET A 288 -16.58 7.99 -0.45
N VAL A 289 -15.93 7.10 0.29
CA VAL A 289 -14.89 6.19 -0.26
C VAL A 289 -15.49 5.28 -1.32
N VAL A 290 -16.58 4.58 -1.01
CA VAL A 290 -17.23 3.66 -1.95
C VAL A 290 -17.69 4.40 -3.22
N SER A 291 -18.32 5.57 -3.05
CA SER A 291 -18.80 6.38 -4.18
C SER A 291 -17.64 6.89 -5.04
N GLY A 292 -16.54 7.35 -4.42
CA GLY A 292 -15.36 7.83 -5.13
C GLY A 292 -14.66 6.74 -5.94
N VAL A 293 -14.54 5.54 -5.36
CA VAL A 293 -13.97 4.37 -6.06
C VAL A 293 -14.86 3.93 -7.22
N ALA A 294 -16.18 3.84 -6.99
CA ALA A 294 -17.15 3.46 -8.03
C ALA A 294 -17.18 4.49 -9.17
N ALA A 295 -17.21 5.79 -8.85
CA ALA A 295 -17.17 6.86 -9.84
C ALA A 295 -15.86 6.83 -10.64
N GLY A 296 -14.73 6.56 -10.00
CA GLY A 296 -13.44 6.38 -10.67
C GLY A 296 -13.49 5.30 -11.73
N TYR A 297 -14.04 4.13 -11.39
CA TYR A 297 -14.23 3.03 -12.34
C TYR A 297 -15.14 3.41 -13.52
N LEU A 298 -16.31 4.01 -13.23
CA LEU A 298 -17.31 4.35 -14.25
C LEU A 298 -16.80 5.44 -15.19
N LEU A 299 -16.23 6.54 -14.65
CA LEU A 299 -15.79 7.68 -15.44
C LEU A 299 -14.56 7.38 -16.30
N GLU A 300 -13.69 6.47 -15.87
CA GLU A 300 -12.60 6.00 -16.72
C GLU A 300 -13.07 5.01 -17.80
N GLY A 301 -14.25 4.37 -17.62
CA GLY A 301 -14.89 3.52 -18.63
C GLY A 301 -15.14 4.22 -19.96
N PHE A 302 -15.29 5.53 -19.95
CA PHE A 302 -15.60 6.37 -21.11
C PHE A 302 -14.37 7.05 -21.75
N LYS A 303 -13.15 6.83 -21.24
CA LYS A 303 -11.94 7.44 -21.81
C LYS A 303 -11.14 6.49 -22.68
N LYS A 304 -10.48 7.09 -23.72
CA LYS A 304 -9.65 6.44 -24.76
C LYS A 304 -8.57 5.51 -24.16
N PRO A 305 -8.16 4.44 -24.90
CA PRO A 305 -7.08 3.53 -24.49
C PRO A 305 -5.76 4.27 -24.24
N LEU A 306 -4.89 3.65 -23.45
CA LEU A 306 -3.49 4.05 -23.29
C LEU A 306 -2.85 4.32 -24.66
N ASP A 307 -2.03 5.37 -24.72
CA ASP A 307 -1.32 5.77 -25.92
C ASP A 307 -0.49 4.59 -26.44
N PRO A 308 -0.63 4.21 -27.73
CA PRO A 308 0.09 3.06 -28.30
C PRO A 308 1.60 3.12 -28.10
N GLU A 309 2.20 4.31 -28.03
CA GLU A 309 3.63 4.49 -27.80
C GLU A 309 4.09 3.99 -26.42
N ILE A 310 3.20 4.06 -25.40
CA ILE A 310 3.50 3.52 -24.05
C ILE A 310 3.40 1.99 -24.06
N GLU A 311 2.52 1.44 -24.86
CA GLU A 311 2.35 0.00 -25.03
C GLU A 311 3.55 -0.61 -25.82
N GLU A 312 4.07 0.11 -26.80
CA GLU A 312 5.23 -0.31 -27.60
C GLU A 312 6.54 -0.21 -26.80
N ALA A 313 6.71 0.82 -25.98
CA ALA A 313 7.84 0.96 -25.07
C ALA A 313 7.85 -0.09 -23.92
N ALA A 314 6.73 -0.77 -23.69
CA ALA A 314 6.58 -1.81 -22.66
C ALA A 314 6.78 -3.24 -23.18
N ARG A 315 6.95 -3.44 -24.50
CA ARG A 315 7.24 -4.77 -25.09
C ARG A 315 8.68 -5.16 -24.78
N PRO A 316 8.93 -6.37 -24.29
CA PRO A 316 10.30 -6.88 -24.14
C PRO A 316 10.94 -7.03 -25.52
N ALA A 317 12.20 -6.58 -25.64
CA ALA A 317 13.06 -6.86 -26.77
C ALA A 317 13.49 -8.32 -26.77
#